data_e4f267e84293955b6914da0993382039
#
_entry.id   e4f267e84293955b6914da0993382039
#
_cell.length_a   1.000
_cell.length_b   1.000
_cell.length_c   1.000
_cell.angle_alpha   90.00
_cell.angle_beta   90.00
_cell.angle_gamma   90.00
#
_symmetry.space_group_name_H-M   'P 1'
#
loop_
_entity.id
_entity.type
_entity.pdbx_description
1 polymer ?
#
loop_
_entity_poly.entity_id
_entity_poly.type
_entity_poly.pdbx_seq_one_letter_code
_entity_poly.pdbx_strand_id
1 'polypeptide(L)'
;MAPQPVELHIVSDSTGETASRLVHALEAQFPDQPFEEIRHPMIESVADLEAVVKRARGRPAVVVYTLVGTELREQMRILCRRARLHYCDLLGQPIEAVAKVSGMAARMQPGGRHALDETYFRRMEAIEFAVKYDDGMAGGLREADIVLVGVSRTSKTPLSIYLGYLGHRAANVPLVKGIDPPKELFEVEPTKIVGLKIDAKRLAEIRKNRSRRMGGSNHRYSKLLEVYEELEQAEAVQRRLGCPVIDTTELSIEETAARVIRLVEQRQAEAATTRSPSRPSQPGGGACGSRSWASRLSSSMSC
;
A
#
# COMPACT_ATOMS: atom_id res chain seq x y z
N MET A 1 -36.39 -8.61 -11.80
CA MET A 1 -35.59 -8.23 -12.97
C MET A 1 -34.19 -8.00 -12.47
N ALA A 2 -33.19 -8.56 -13.14
CA ALA A 2 -31.81 -8.25 -12.79
C ALA A 2 -31.52 -6.74 -12.98
N PRO A 3 -30.80 -6.06 -12.08
CA PRO A 3 -30.50 -4.65 -12.23
C PRO A 3 -29.71 -4.43 -13.53
N GLN A 4 -30.03 -3.35 -14.24
CA GLN A 4 -29.24 -2.95 -15.42
C GLN A 4 -27.85 -2.50 -14.97
N PRO A 5 -26.79 -2.82 -15.71
CA PRO A 5 -25.45 -2.34 -15.40
C PRO A 5 -25.38 -0.81 -15.47
N VAL A 6 -24.68 -0.21 -14.52
CA VAL A 6 -24.38 1.22 -14.52
C VAL A 6 -23.02 1.43 -15.18
N GLU A 7 -22.98 2.24 -16.23
CA GLU A 7 -21.74 2.60 -16.91
C GLU A 7 -20.97 3.66 -16.09
N LEU A 8 -19.73 3.36 -15.73
CA LEU A 8 -18.83 4.28 -15.05
C LEU A 8 -17.77 4.78 -16.04
N HIS A 9 -18.01 5.99 -16.58
CA HIS A 9 -17.13 6.62 -17.55
C HIS A 9 -15.99 7.33 -16.82
N ILE A 10 -14.79 6.77 -16.88
CA ILE A 10 -13.56 7.33 -16.31
C ILE A 10 -12.89 8.22 -17.34
N VAL A 11 -12.82 9.52 -17.07
CA VAL A 11 -12.29 10.55 -17.99
C VAL A 11 -11.07 11.20 -17.37
N SER A 12 -9.97 11.23 -18.11
CA SER A 12 -8.72 11.78 -17.61
C SER A 12 -7.87 12.40 -18.73
N ASP A 13 -7.20 13.49 -18.43
CA ASP A 13 -6.13 14.09 -19.26
C ASP A 13 -4.77 13.37 -19.08
N SER A 14 -4.76 12.24 -18.40
CA SER A 14 -3.64 11.32 -18.22
C SER A 14 -4.13 9.88 -18.32
N THR A 15 -3.58 8.95 -17.52
CA THR A 15 -3.91 7.51 -17.57
C THR A 15 -5.28 7.14 -16.98
N GLY A 16 -5.86 7.98 -16.11
CA GLY A 16 -7.12 7.71 -15.43
C GLY A 16 -7.01 6.78 -14.21
N GLU A 17 -5.82 6.37 -13.82
CA GLU A 17 -5.58 5.42 -12.74
C GLU A 17 -6.20 5.86 -11.40
N THR A 18 -6.10 7.15 -11.05
CA THR A 18 -6.69 7.69 -9.81
C THR A 18 -8.20 7.52 -9.76
N ALA A 19 -8.89 7.80 -10.86
CA ALA A 19 -10.33 7.64 -10.95
C ALA A 19 -10.74 6.17 -10.95
N SER A 20 -9.97 5.30 -11.61
CA SER A 20 -10.21 3.85 -11.61
C SER A 20 -10.15 3.25 -10.20
N ARG A 21 -9.16 3.64 -9.39
CA ARG A 21 -9.07 3.20 -7.99
C ARG A 21 -10.27 3.63 -7.15
N LEU A 22 -10.75 4.86 -7.36
CA LEU A 22 -11.97 5.30 -6.70
C LEU A 22 -13.19 4.48 -7.13
N VAL A 23 -13.32 4.21 -8.43
CA VAL A 23 -14.42 3.40 -8.99
C VAL A 23 -14.43 2.01 -8.36
N HIS A 24 -13.31 1.31 -8.25
CA HIS A 24 -13.24 0.03 -7.54
C HIS A 24 -13.69 0.11 -6.08
N ALA A 25 -13.35 1.20 -5.38
CA ALA A 25 -13.82 1.42 -4.02
C ALA A 25 -15.33 1.67 -3.94
N LEU A 26 -15.91 2.34 -4.96
CA LEU A 26 -17.37 2.54 -5.08
C LEU A 26 -18.09 1.22 -5.38
N GLU A 27 -17.59 0.40 -6.29
CA GLU A 27 -18.17 -0.90 -6.62
C GLU A 27 -18.33 -1.79 -5.38
N ALA A 28 -17.34 -1.77 -4.48
CA ALA A 28 -17.40 -2.50 -3.22
C ALA A 28 -18.54 -2.05 -2.29
N GLN A 29 -19.09 -0.84 -2.45
CA GLN A 29 -20.21 -0.34 -1.66
C GLN A 29 -21.59 -0.79 -2.22
N PHE A 30 -21.62 -1.33 -3.43
CA PHE A 30 -22.84 -1.76 -4.11
C PHE A 30 -22.71 -3.20 -4.62
N PRO A 31 -22.62 -4.21 -3.74
CA PRO A 31 -22.27 -5.59 -4.11
C PRO A 31 -23.28 -6.26 -5.06
N ASP A 32 -24.52 -5.79 -5.06
CA ASP A 32 -25.62 -6.35 -5.88
C ASP A 32 -25.84 -5.58 -7.18
N GLN A 33 -25.11 -4.48 -7.41
CA GLN A 33 -25.22 -3.65 -8.61
C GLN A 33 -24.14 -4.01 -9.60
N PRO A 34 -24.46 -4.47 -10.83
CA PRO A 34 -23.46 -4.64 -11.86
C PRO A 34 -22.98 -3.28 -12.40
N PHE A 35 -21.67 -3.16 -12.61
CA PHE A 35 -21.03 -1.98 -13.19
C PHE A 35 -20.28 -2.34 -14.47
N GLU A 36 -20.17 -1.37 -15.39
CA GLU A 36 -19.34 -1.44 -16.59
C GLU A 36 -18.39 -0.24 -16.58
N GLU A 37 -17.10 -0.50 -16.37
CA GLU A 37 -16.05 0.54 -16.39
C GLU A 37 -15.65 0.86 -17.84
N ILE A 38 -15.78 2.13 -18.23
CA ILE A 38 -15.42 2.62 -19.56
C ILE A 38 -14.38 3.72 -19.43
N ARG A 39 -13.15 3.44 -19.83
CA ARG A 39 -12.02 4.36 -19.70
C ARG A 39 -11.87 5.26 -20.92
N HIS A 40 -11.63 6.54 -20.67
CA HIS A 40 -11.32 7.60 -21.63
C HIS A 40 -10.05 8.32 -21.16
N PRO A 41 -8.86 7.72 -21.35
CA PRO A 41 -7.59 8.35 -20.98
C PRO A 41 -7.15 9.35 -22.05
N MET A 42 -6.14 10.17 -21.70
CA MET A 42 -5.46 11.06 -22.62
C MET A 42 -6.41 12.05 -23.33
N ILE A 43 -7.37 12.60 -22.60
CA ILE A 43 -8.26 13.64 -23.10
C ILE A 43 -7.47 14.95 -23.32
N GLU A 44 -7.41 15.40 -24.55
CA GLU A 44 -6.62 16.58 -24.94
C GLU A 44 -7.50 17.72 -25.49
N SER A 45 -8.73 17.43 -25.90
CA SER A 45 -9.60 18.41 -26.56
C SER A 45 -11.05 18.36 -26.07
N VAL A 46 -11.79 19.44 -26.33
CA VAL A 46 -13.23 19.51 -26.10
C VAL A 46 -14.00 18.49 -26.96
N ALA A 47 -13.51 18.19 -28.16
CA ALA A 47 -14.11 17.19 -29.03
C ALA A 47 -14.07 15.78 -28.40
N ASP A 48 -13.00 15.46 -27.67
CA ASP A 48 -12.90 14.18 -26.95
C ASP A 48 -13.96 14.13 -25.85
N LEU A 49 -14.17 15.23 -25.13
CA LEU A 49 -15.20 15.32 -24.09
C LEU A 49 -16.61 15.16 -24.68
N GLU A 50 -16.88 15.74 -25.85
CA GLU A 50 -18.16 15.61 -26.55
C GLU A 50 -18.40 14.17 -26.97
N ALA A 51 -17.38 13.45 -27.42
CA ALA A 51 -17.47 12.03 -27.75
C ALA A 51 -17.83 11.16 -26.53
N VAL A 52 -17.21 11.44 -25.37
CA VAL A 52 -17.55 10.77 -24.11
C VAL A 52 -19.02 11.00 -23.73
N VAL A 53 -19.45 12.25 -23.72
CA VAL A 53 -20.83 12.62 -23.34
C VAL A 53 -21.85 12.03 -24.31
N LYS A 54 -21.55 12.03 -25.63
CA LYS A 54 -22.38 11.38 -26.63
C LYS A 54 -22.55 9.87 -26.37
N ARG A 55 -21.50 9.20 -25.93
CA ARG A 55 -21.51 7.76 -25.59
C ARG A 55 -22.35 7.48 -24.36
N ALA A 56 -22.21 8.29 -23.31
CA ALA A 56 -22.90 8.12 -22.02
C ALA A 56 -24.39 8.53 -22.06
N ARG A 57 -24.75 9.43 -22.99
CA ARG A 57 -26.10 10.02 -23.05
C ARG A 57 -27.19 8.97 -23.27
N GLY A 58 -28.23 9.06 -22.44
CA GLY A 58 -29.42 8.16 -22.55
C GLY A 58 -29.20 6.79 -21.96
N ARG A 59 -28.09 6.56 -21.26
CA ARG A 59 -27.74 5.32 -20.57
C ARG A 59 -27.72 5.54 -19.06
N PRO A 60 -27.84 4.50 -18.23
CA PRO A 60 -27.60 4.58 -16.81
C PRO A 60 -26.09 4.77 -16.58
N ALA A 61 -25.62 6.01 -16.67
CA ALA A 61 -24.20 6.33 -16.68
C ALA A 61 -23.82 7.40 -15.64
N VAL A 62 -22.64 7.27 -15.07
CA VAL A 62 -21.96 8.27 -14.23
C VAL A 62 -20.63 8.61 -14.84
N VAL A 63 -20.31 9.88 -14.95
CA VAL A 63 -19.01 10.36 -15.44
C VAL A 63 -18.14 10.75 -14.25
N VAL A 64 -17.02 10.08 -14.11
CA VAL A 64 -16.01 10.35 -13.06
C VAL A 64 -14.75 10.86 -13.74
N TYR A 65 -14.32 12.09 -13.40
CA TYR A 65 -13.19 12.66 -14.12
C TYR A 65 -12.08 13.23 -13.23
N THR A 66 -10.86 13.10 -13.74
CA THR A 66 -9.61 13.62 -13.17
C THR A 66 -8.93 14.53 -14.19
N LEU A 67 -9.62 15.61 -14.57
CA LEU A 67 -9.08 16.62 -15.46
C LEU A 67 -8.38 17.72 -14.64
N VAL A 68 -7.11 17.96 -14.91
CA VAL A 68 -6.31 18.99 -14.23
C VAL A 68 -6.53 20.35 -14.88
N GLY A 69 -6.55 20.39 -16.22
CA GLY A 69 -6.75 21.62 -16.98
C GLY A 69 -8.09 22.30 -16.69
N THR A 70 -8.07 23.56 -16.28
CA THR A 70 -9.27 24.32 -15.90
C THR A 70 -10.30 24.40 -17.02
N GLU A 71 -9.85 24.57 -18.25
CA GLU A 71 -10.71 24.70 -19.42
C GLU A 71 -11.46 23.38 -19.71
N LEU A 72 -10.75 22.26 -19.84
CA LEU A 72 -11.36 20.96 -20.08
C LEU A 72 -12.29 20.54 -18.92
N ARG A 73 -11.91 20.84 -17.69
CA ARG A 73 -12.71 20.56 -16.50
C ARG A 73 -14.05 21.32 -16.53
N GLU A 74 -14.00 22.60 -16.85
CA GLU A 74 -15.22 23.42 -16.95
C GLU A 74 -16.10 22.98 -18.13
N GLN A 75 -15.50 22.69 -19.29
CA GLN A 75 -16.23 22.17 -20.44
C GLN A 75 -16.90 20.84 -20.13
N MET A 76 -16.20 19.92 -19.46
CA MET A 76 -16.79 18.64 -19.04
C MET A 76 -18.02 18.84 -18.14
N ARG A 77 -17.91 19.75 -17.19
CA ARG A 77 -19.01 20.13 -16.30
C ARG A 77 -20.23 20.66 -17.08
N ILE A 78 -20.00 21.54 -18.06
CA ILE A 78 -21.04 22.11 -18.90
C ILE A 78 -21.71 21.03 -19.76
N LEU A 79 -20.92 20.19 -20.41
CA LEU A 79 -21.40 19.10 -21.27
C LEU A 79 -22.24 18.08 -20.49
N CYS A 80 -21.79 17.65 -19.34
CA CYS A 80 -22.56 16.73 -18.47
C CYS A 80 -23.89 17.36 -18.04
N ARG A 81 -23.90 18.62 -17.62
CA ARG A 81 -25.14 19.33 -17.25
C ARG A 81 -26.13 19.42 -18.42
N ARG A 82 -25.65 19.77 -19.61
CA ARG A 82 -26.50 19.85 -20.82
C ARG A 82 -27.08 18.49 -21.19
N ALA A 83 -26.30 17.43 -21.01
CA ALA A 83 -26.72 16.05 -21.29
C ALA A 83 -27.54 15.42 -20.15
N ARG A 84 -27.70 16.09 -19.00
CA ARG A 84 -28.33 15.58 -17.78
C ARG A 84 -27.66 14.31 -17.25
N LEU A 85 -26.33 14.22 -17.37
CA LEU A 85 -25.54 13.14 -16.83
C LEU A 85 -25.09 13.46 -15.40
N HIS A 86 -25.06 12.44 -14.54
CA HIS A 86 -24.43 12.54 -13.25
C HIS A 86 -22.91 12.54 -13.43
N TYR A 87 -22.21 13.41 -12.69
CA TYR A 87 -20.77 13.53 -12.80
C TYR A 87 -20.09 13.85 -11.47
N CYS A 88 -18.84 13.45 -11.34
CA CYS A 88 -17.96 13.73 -10.20
C CYS A 88 -16.62 14.27 -10.67
N ASP A 89 -16.27 15.50 -10.24
CA ASP A 89 -14.94 16.10 -10.39
C ASP A 89 -14.08 15.69 -9.20
N LEU A 90 -13.10 14.83 -9.43
CA LEU A 90 -12.27 14.27 -8.35
C LEU A 90 -11.09 15.18 -7.98
N LEU A 91 -10.68 16.10 -8.86
CA LEU A 91 -9.50 16.93 -8.64
C LEU A 91 -9.82 18.41 -8.40
N GLY A 92 -10.93 18.92 -8.93
CA GLY A 92 -11.23 20.35 -8.87
C GLY A 92 -11.30 20.88 -7.45
N GLN A 93 -12.19 20.33 -6.64
CA GLN A 93 -12.33 20.75 -5.24
C GLN A 93 -11.08 20.51 -4.40
N PRO A 94 -10.39 19.35 -4.45
CA PRO A 94 -9.13 19.16 -3.73
C PRO A 94 -8.05 20.16 -4.12
N ILE A 95 -7.87 20.44 -5.41
CA ILE A 95 -6.88 21.43 -5.88
C ILE A 95 -7.20 22.83 -5.33
N GLU A 96 -8.45 23.25 -5.39
CA GLU A 96 -8.89 24.55 -4.88
C GLU A 96 -8.73 24.66 -3.36
N ALA A 97 -9.04 23.58 -2.62
CA ALA A 97 -8.87 23.53 -1.17
C ALA A 97 -7.39 23.66 -0.78
N VAL A 98 -6.51 22.90 -1.43
CA VAL A 98 -5.07 22.98 -1.19
C VAL A 98 -4.52 24.35 -1.54
N ALA A 99 -4.89 24.94 -2.68
CA ALA A 99 -4.45 26.26 -3.08
C ALA A 99 -4.85 27.34 -2.06
N LYS A 100 -6.07 27.26 -1.51
CA LYS A 100 -6.53 28.18 -0.46
C LYS A 100 -5.74 28.06 0.84
N VAL A 101 -5.44 26.86 1.27
CA VAL A 101 -4.75 26.61 2.55
C VAL A 101 -3.26 26.94 2.44
N SER A 102 -2.63 26.55 1.33
CA SER A 102 -1.19 26.75 1.11
C SER A 102 -0.82 28.16 0.64
N GLY A 103 -1.77 28.92 0.08
CA GLY A 103 -1.51 30.18 -0.60
C GLY A 103 -0.74 30.03 -1.92
N MET A 104 -0.54 28.80 -2.41
CA MET A 104 0.21 28.50 -3.62
C MET A 104 -0.72 28.22 -4.79
N ALA A 105 -0.34 28.69 -5.98
CA ALA A 105 -1.05 28.34 -7.20
C ALA A 105 -0.73 26.91 -7.65
N ALA A 106 -1.76 26.15 -8.05
CA ALA A 106 -1.57 24.84 -8.64
C ALA A 106 -0.91 24.94 -10.02
N ARG A 107 -0.03 24.01 -10.35
CA ARG A 107 0.69 23.98 -11.65
C ARG A 107 -0.22 23.68 -12.85
N MET A 108 -1.37 23.08 -12.62
CA MET A 108 -2.38 22.71 -13.63
C MET A 108 -1.80 21.92 -14.83
N GLN A 109 -0.84 21.05 -14.57
CA GLN A 109 -0.21 20.21 -15.59
C GLN A 109 -0.76 18.78 -15.52
N PRO A 110 -1.42 18.27 -16.57
CA PRO A 110 -1.87 16.91 -16.67
C PRO A 110 -0.71 15.91 -16.54
N GLY A 111 -1.01 14.76 -15.91
CA GLY A 111 0.00 13.71 -15.72
C GLY A 111 1.22 14.20 -14.97
N GLY A 112 1.02 15.11 -13.99
CA GLY A 112 2.11 15.70 -13.22
C GLY A 112 3.16 14.63 -12.96
N ARG A 113 4.20 14.63 -13.78
CA ARG A 113 5.28 13.65 -13.69
C ARG A 113 5.80 13.81 -12.27
N HIS A 114 5.61 12.77 -11.46
CA HIS A 114 6.64 12.51 -10.49
C HIS A 114 7.91 12.52 -11.33
N ALA A 115 8.68 13.60 -11.26
CA ALA A 115 10.02 13.60 -11.79
C ALA A 115 10.60 12.25 -11.36
N LEU A 116 11.42 11.62 -12.20
CA LEU A 116 12.16 10.41 -11.82
C LEU A 116 13.01 10.83 -10.62
N ASP A 117 12.33 10.97 -9.47
CA ASP A 117 12.91 11.40 -8.23
C ASP A 117 13.48 10.18 -7.48
N GLU A 118 14.21 10.45 -6.45
CA GLU A 118 14.79 9.42 -5.59
C GLU A 118 13.73 8.43 -5.08
N THR A 119 12.50 8.89 -4.87
CA THR A 119 11.37 8.06 -4.44
C THR A 119 10.95 7.06 -5.51
N TYR A 120 10.95 7.46 -6.78
CA TYR A 120 10.68 6.56 -7.89
C TYR A 120 11.74 5.47 -8.00
N PHE A 121 13.03 5.85 -7.99
CA PHE A 121 14.12 4.88 -8.07
C PHE A 121 14.12 3.92 -6.89
N ARG A 122 13.88 4.41 -5.68
CA ARG A 122 13.74 3.57 -4.49
C ARG A 122 12.60 2.55 -4.60
N ARG A 123 11.46 2.93 -5.18
CA ARG A 123 10.34 2.00 -5.43
C ARG A 123 10.71 0.94 -6.46
N MET A 124 11.37 1.34 -7.55
CA MET A 124 11.80 0.40 -8.58
C MET A 124 12.81 -0.61 -8.03
N GLU A 125 13.81 -0.15 -7.28
CA GLU A 125 14.79 -0.99 -6.59
C GLU A 125 14.11 -1.95 -5.60
N ALA A 126 13.13 -1.48 -4.84
CA ALA A 126 12.40 -2.31 -3.88
C ALA A 126 11.53 -3.37 -4.57
N ILE A 127 10.93 -3.07 -5.73
CA ILE A 127 10.21 -4.06 -6.54
C ILE A 127 11.16 -5.10 -7.12
N GLU A 128 12.29 -4.67 -7.69
CA GLU A 128 13.32 -5.58 -8.20
C GLU A 128 13.85 -6.51 -7.10
N PHE A 129 14.06 -5.94 -5.90
CA PHE A 129 14.43 -6.71 -4.71
C PHE A 129 13.37 -7.78 -4.37
N ALA A 130 12.09 -7.41 -4.32
CA ALA A 130 11.01 -8.33 -4.00
C ALA A 130 10.89 -9.47 -5.03
N VAL A 131 11.10 -9.19 -6.31
CA VAL A 131 11.09 -10.21 -7.38
C VAL A 131 12.32 -11.12 -7.28
N LYS A 132 13.50 -10.55 -7.01
CA LYS A 132 14.76 -11.30 -6.92
C LYS A 132 14.79 -12.24 -5.72
N TYR A 133 14.23 -11.83 -4.58
CA TYR A 133 14.24 -12.59 -3.34
C TYR A 133 12.87 -13.18 -2.98
N ASP A 134 12.08 -13.52 -3.99
CA ASP A 134 10.89 -14.36 -3.84
C ASP A 134 11.33 -15.82 -3.60
N ASP A 135 10.54 -16.54 -2.81
CA ASP A 135 10.77 -17.96 -2.46
C ASP A 135 12.06 -18.27 -1.67
N GLY A 136 12.60 -17.31 -0.91
CA GLY A 136 13.64 -17.58 0.10
C GLY A 136 15.04 -17.81 -0.48
N MET A 137 15.32 -17.28 -1.66
CA MET A 137 16.67 -17.32 -2.22
C MET A 137 17.66 -16.66 -1.27
N ALA A 138 18.68 -17.42 -0.85
CA ALA A 138 19.69 -17.02 0.10
C ALA A 138 20.42 -15.75 -0.37
N GLY A 139 20.77 -14.87 0.59
CA GLY A 139 21.66 -13.73 0.37
C GLY A 139 21.00 -12.35 0.43
N GLY A 140 19.65 -12.24 0.41
CA GLY A 140 18.99 -10.94 0.48
C GLY A 140 18.27 -10.64 1.80
N LEU A 141 18.17 -11.62 2.70
CA LEU A 141 17.36 -11.46 3.91
C LEU A 141 17.89 -10.37 4.85
N ARG A 142 19.19 -10.18 4.91
CA ARG A 142 19.83 -9.15 5.74
C ARG A 142 19.59 -7.72 5.20
N GLU A 143 19.48 -7.58 3.87
CA GLU A 143 19.26 -6.31 3.18
C GLU A 143 17.79 -5.92 3.14
N ALA A 144 16.89 -6.85 3.45
CA ALA A 144 15.47 -6.59 3.48
C ALA A 144 15.08 -5.60 4.58
N ASP A 145 14.11 -4.75 4.28
CA ASP A 145 13.44 -3.90 5.27
C ASP A 145 12.35 -4.72 6.00
N ILE A 146 11.73 -5.67 5.28
CA ILE A 146 10.67 -6.55 5.76
C ILE A 146 10.92 -7.98 5.27
N VAL A 147 10.78 -8.97 6.15
CA VAL A 147 10.87 -10.40 5.80
C VAL A 147 9.55 -11.08 6.13
N LEU A 148 8.86 -11.57 5.10
CA LEU A 148 7.59 -12.27 5.23
C LEU A 148 7.83 -13.79 5.36
N VAL A 149 7.28 -14.41 6.39
CA VAL A 149 7.40 -15.88 6.62
C VAL A 149 6.04 -16.53 6.74
N GLY A 150 5.83 -17.67 6.08
CA GLY A 150 4.57 -18.41 6.16
C GLY A 150 4.49 -19.52 5.12
N VAL A 151 3.45 -20.36 5.23
CA VAL A 151 3.24 -21.46 4.30
C VAL A 151 2.96 -20.99 2.87
N SER A 152 3.10 -21.87 1.90
CA SER A 152 2.75 -21.56 0.51
C SER A 152 1.26 -21.19 0.39
N ARG A 153 0.95 -20.14 -0.39
CA ARG A 153 -0.41 -19.61 -0.65
C ARG A 153 -1.00 -18.72 0.46
N THR A 154 -0.16 -18.08 1.25
CA THR A 154 -0.56 -17.00 2.17
C THR A 154 -0.37 -15.60 1.56
N SER A 155 -0.41 -15.49 0.24
CA SER A 155 -0.27 -14.23 -0.51
C SER A 155 1.07 -13.49 -0.32
N LYS A 156 2.15 -14.18 0.11
CA LYS A 156 3.47 -13.57 0.34
C LYS A 156 4.03 -12.85 -0.90
N THR A 157 4.10 -13.54 -2.04
CA THR A 157 4.63 -12.99 -3.29
C THR A 157 3.89 -11.72 -3.75
N PRO A 158 2.56 -11.68 -3.92
CA PRO A 158 1.88 -10.44 -4.28
C PRO A 158 2.03 -9.35 -3.21
N LEU A 159 2.11 -9.73 -1.92
CA LEU A 159 2.31 -8.79 -0.83
C LEU A 159 3.73 -8.18 -0.86
N SER A 160 4.78 -8.99 -1.12
CA SER A 160 6.16 -8.48 -1.21
C SER A 160 6.32 -7.50 -2.38
N ILE A 161 5.70 -7.78 -3.52
CA ILE A 161 5.69 -6.86 -4.67
C ILE A 161 4.94 -5.56 -4.33
N TYR A 162 3.80 -5.66 -3.63
CA TYR A 162 3.05 -4.48 -3.22
C TYR A 162 3.81 -3.62 -2.19
N LEU A 163 4.50 -4.25 -1.23
CA LEU A 163 5.40 -3.56 -0.31
C LEU A 163 6.55 -2.87 -1.06
N GLY A 164 7.10 -3.53 -2.11
CA GLY A 164 8.07 -2.92 -3.02
C GLY A 164 7.53 -1.68 -3.72
N TYR A 165 6.29 -1.73 -4.21
CA TYR A 165 5.61 -0.56 -4.79
C TYR A 165 5.47 0.59 -3.78
N LEU A 166 5.34 0.29 -2.49
CA LEU A 166 5.34 1.28 -1.41
C LEU A 166 6.75 1.75 -1.02
N GLY A 167 7.81 1.14 -1.57
CA GLY A 167 9.21 1.52 -1.37
C GLY A 167 9.93 0.74 -0.26
N HIS A 168 9.38 -0.40 0.18
CA HIS A 168 9.99 -1.30 1.16
C HIS A 168 10.58 -2.53 0.47
N ARG A 169 11.86 -2.81 0.69
CA ARG A 169 12.51 -4.04 0.22
C ARG A 169 11.99 -5.23 1.02
N ALA A 170 11.08 -5.99 0.44
CA ALA A 170 10.45 -7.13 1.09
C ALA A 170 10.97 -8.44 0.54
N ALA A 171 11.50 -9.30 1.41
CA ALA A 171 11.88 -10.67 1.09
C ALA A 171 10.79 -11.64 1.56
N ASN A 172 10.67 -12.77 0.87
CA ASN A 172 9.65 -13.78 1.11
C ASN A 172 10.30 -15.15 1.39
N VAL A 173 10.05 -15.72 2.56
CA VAL A 173 10.55 -17.04 2.96
C VAL A 173 9.39 -18.00 3.14
N PRO A 174 9.21 -18.99 2.24
CA PRO A 174 8.21 -20.02 2.39
C PRO A 174 8.62 -21.01 3.50
N LEU A 175 7.68 -21.30 4.39
CA LEU A 175 7.84 -22.39 5.38
C LEU A 175 7.22 -23.66 4.80
N VAL A 176 8.03 -24.69 4.63
CA VAL A 176 7.65 -25.95 4.00
C VAL A 176 7.80 -27.06 5.03
N LYS A 177 6.76 -27.91 5.16
CA LYS A 177 6.77 -29.05 6.08
C LYS A 177 7.98 -29.96 5.83
N GLY A 178 8.73 -30.25 6.90
CA GLY A 178 9.89 -31.14 6.84
C GLY A 178 11.16 -30.50 6.25
N ILE A 179 11.14 -29.20 5.94
CA ILE A 179 12.31 -28.45 5.48
C ILE A 179 12.61 -27.36 6.49
N ASP A 180 13.84 -27.34 6.99
CA ASP A 180 14.30 -26.27 7.87
C ASP A 180 14.39 -24.94 7.11
N PRO A 181 13.97 -23.84 7.73
CA PRO A 181 14.16 -22.51 7.15
C PRO A 181 15.65 -22.19 6.95
N PRO A 182 16.00 -21.29 6.02
CA PRO A 182 17.37 -20.85 5.84
C PRO A 182 17.97 -20.35 7.15
N LYS A 183 19.22 -20.73 7.45
CA LYS A 183 19.91 -20.29 8.68
C LYS A 183 19.98 -18.77 8.81
N GLU A 184 20.14 -18.08 7.68
CA GLU A 184 20.15 -16.63 7.58
C GLU A 184 18.87 -15.97 8.14
N LEU A 185 17.72 -16.64 8.08
CA LEU A 185 16.47 -16.13 8.64
C LEU A 185 16.57 -15.88 10.15
N PHE A 186 17.35 -16.68 10.87
CA PHE A 186 17.57 -16.53 12.32
C PHE A 186 18.62 -15.47 12.67
N GLU A 187 19.32 -14.96 11.66
CA GLU A 187 20.32 -13.89 11.80
C GLU A 187 19.72 -12.50 11.44
N VAL A 188 18.52 -12.49 10.85
CA VAL A 188 17.79 -11.26 10.55
C VAL A 188 17.29 -10.64 11.85
N GLU A 189 17.32 -9.31 11.92
CA GLU A 189 16.76 -8.59 13.06
C GLU A 189 15.27 -8.94 13.26
N PRO A 190 14.86 -9.46 14.44
CA PRO A 190 13.50 -9.96 14.65
C PRO A 190 12.39 -8.91 14.43
N THR A 191 12.73 -7.62 14.54
CA THR A 191 11.80 -6.51 14.30
C THR A 191 11.34 -6.41 12.85
N LYS A 192 12.12 -6.95 11.90
CA LYS A 192 11.83 -6.94 10.46
C LYS A 192 11.00 -8.14 10.01
N ILE A 193 10.87 -9.18 10.83
CA ILE A 193 10.21 -10.44 10.45
C ILE A 193 8.73 -10.40 10.82
N VAL A 194 7.87 -10.73 9.85
CA VAL A 194 6.41 -10.83 10.03
C VAL A 194 5.92 -12.18 9.52
N GLY A 195 5.26 -12.93 10.39
CA GLY A 195 4.58 -14.18 10.06
C GLY A 195 3.24 -13.92 9.38
N LEU A 196 2.92 -14.71 8.38
CA LEU A 196 1.59 -14.74 7.76
C LEU A 196 0.97 -16.10 7.99
N LYS A 197 -0.31 -16.11 8.39
CA LYS A 197 -1.13 -17.32 8.49
C LYS A 197 -2.43 -17.15 7.71
N ILE A 198 -3.06 -18.28 7.43
CA ILE A 198 -4.35 -18.35 6.75
C ILE A 198 -5.14 -19.50 7.37
N ASP A 199 -6.47 -19.41 7.34
CA ASP A 199 -7.34 -20.52 7.77
C ASP A 199 -7.08 -21.81 6.96
N ALA A 200 -7.06 -22.96 7.65
CA ALA A 200 -6.73 -24.23 7.03
C ALA A 200 -7.72 -24.65 5.93
N LYS A 201 -9.02 -24.37 6.12
CA LYS A 201 -10.06 -24.71 5.12
C LYS A 201 -9.90 -23.82 3.89
N ARG A 202 -9.65 -22.53 4.12
CA ARG A 202 -9.39 -21.55 3.04
C ARG A 202 -8.15 -21.93 2.23
N LEU A 203 -7.06 -22.31 2.90
CA LEU A 203 -5.85 -22.78 2.24
C LEU A 203 -6.09 -24.03 1.40
N ALA A 204 -6.82 -25.01 1.94
CA ALA A 204 -7.17 -26.22 1.22
C ALA A 204 -8.03 -25.92 -0.03
N GLU A 205 -8.98 -24.97 0.04
CA GLU A 205 -9.77 -24.52 -1.10
C GLU A 205 -8.91 -23.86 -2.19
N ILE A 206 -8.02 -22.95 -1.81
CA ILE A 206 -7.12 -22.28 -2.75
C ILE A 206 -6.24 -23.29 -3.48
N ARG A 207 -5.65 -24.25 -2.75
CA ARG A 207 -4.81 -25.31 -3.32
C ARG A 207 -5.61 -26.24 -4.22
N LYS A 208 -6.84 -26.58 -3.86
CA LYS A 208 -7.75 -27.40 -4.68
C LYS A 208 -8.09 -26.72 -6.01
N ASN A 209 -8.41 -25.45 -5.97
CA ASN A 209 -8.76 -24.67 -7.18
C ASN A 209 -7.58 -24.59 -8.16
N ARG A 210 -6.36 -24.49 -7.64
CA ARG A 210 -5.15 -24.50 -8.47
C ARG A 210 -4.84 -25.90 -9.03
N SER A 211 -4.95 -26.96 -8.21
CA SER A 211 -4.75 -28.34 -8.64
C SER A 211 -5.71 -28.75 -9.76
N ARG A 212 -6.98 -28.31 -9.67
CA ARG A 212 -7.97 -28.53 -10.75
C ARG A 212 -7.57 -27.89 -12.08
N ARG A 213 -6.98 -26.68 -12.03
CA ARG A 213 -6.46 -26.02 -13.26
C ARG A 213 -5.23 -26.72 -13.86
N MET A 214 -4.56 -27.56 -13.08
CA MET A 214 -3.36 -28.30 -13.46
C MET A 214 -3.60 -29.83 -13.66
N GLY A 215 -4.86 -30.31 -13.66
CA GLY A 215 -5.22 -31.70 -14.03
C GLY A 215 -5.01 -32.77 -12.92
N GLY A 216 -4.90 -32.38 -11.64
CA GLY A 216 -4.63 -33.31 -10.55
C GLY A 216 -5.86 -33.97 -9.91
N SER A 217 -5.73 -35.25 -9.46
CA SER A 217 -6.79 -36.04 -8.84
C SER A 217 -6.99 -35.80 -7.33
N ASN A 218 -8.15 -36.27 -6.82
CA ASN A 218 -8.83 -35.82 -5.61
C ASN A 218 -8.68 -36.80 -4.44
N HIS A 219 -7.93 -36.45 -3.37
CA HIS A 219 -8.08 -37.06 -2.04
C HIS A 219 -8.32 -35.95 -1.00
N ARG A 220 -9.56 -35.83 -0.55
CA ARG A 220 -10.03 -34.64 0.20
C ARG A 220 -9.61 -34.59 1.66
N TYR A 221 -9.53 -35.75 2.34
CA TYR A 221 -9.34 -35.81 3.79
C TYR A 221 -7.87 -35.83 4.21
N SER A 222 -7.03 -36.57 3.50
CA SER A 222 -5.58 -36.58 3.74
C SER A 222 -4.96 -35.18 3.48
N LYS A 223 -5.44 -34.46 2.45
CA LYS A 223 -4.95 -33.12 2.13
C LYS A 223 -5.28 -32.08 3.20
N LEU A 224 -6.39 -32.19 3.91
CA LEU A 224 -6.72 -31.23 4.98
C LEU A 224 -5.88 -31.49 6.24
N LEU A 225 -5.64 -32.74 6.59
CA LEU A 225 -4.75 -33.09 7.71
C LEU A 225 -3.32 -32.61 7.43
N GLU A 226 -2.82 -32.84 6.22
CA GLU A 226 -1.51 -32.36 5.79
C GLU A 226 -1.39 -30.82 5.89
N VAL A 227 -2.47 -30.10 5.57
CA VAL A 227 -2.53 -28.63 5.71
C VAL A 227 -2.44 -28.21 7.18
N TYR A 228 -3.14 -28.90 8.09
CA TYR A 228 -3.06 -28.60 9.52
C TYR A 228 -1.65 -28.83 10.07
N GLU A 229 -1.03 -29.95 9.73
CA GLU A 229 0.34 -30.26 10.17
C GLU A 229 1.37 -29.26 9.61
N GLU A 230 1.20 -28.80 8.36
CA GLU A 230 2.05 -27.76 7.76
C GLU A 230 1.88 -26.41 8.48
N LEU A 231 0.64 -26.02 8.79
CA LEU A 231 0.36 -24.78 9.52
C LEU A 231 0.93 -24.86 10.96
N GLU A 232 0.79 -25.98 11.64
CA GLU A 232 1.33 -26.16 12.99
C GLU A 232 2.87 -26.07 13.01
N GLN A 233 3.55 -26.69 12.04
CA GLN A 233 5.00 -26.55 11.89
C GLN A 233 5.42 -25.09 11.57
N ALA A 234 4.68 -24.42 10.71
CA ALA A 234 4.95 -23.03 10.40
C ALA A 234 4.77 -22.12 11.63
N GLU A 235 3.73 -22.35 12.43
CA GLU A 235 3.53 -21.63 13.69
C GLU A 235 4.65 -21.90 14.70
N ALA A 236 5.18 -23.11 14.74
CA ALA A 236 6.32 -23.45 15.62
C ALA A 236 7.58 -22.64 15.20
N VAL A 237 7.84 -22.53 13.89
CA VAL A 237 8.94 -21.71 13.37
C VAL A 237 8.73 -20.23 13.67
N GLN A 238 7.52 -19.71 13.45
CA GLN A 238 7.17 -18.31 13.72
C GLN A 238 7.32 -17.98 15.22
N ARG A 239 6.92 -18.87 16.11
CA ARG A 239 7.16 -18.73 17.57
C ARG A 239 8.65 -18.71 17.90
N ARG A 240 9.46 -19.58 17.26
CA ARG A 240 10.92 -19.61 17.45
C ARG A 240 11.59 -18.33 16.96
N LEU A 241 11.06 -17.70 15.90
CA LEU A 241 11.53 -16.40 15.39
C LEU A 241 11.08 -15.22 16.26
N GLY A 242 10.11 -15.42 17.16
CA GLY A 242 9.55 -14.34 17.97
C GLY A 242 8.87 -13.23 17.14
N CYS A 243 8.41 -13.57 15.94
CA CYS A 243 7.79 -12.60 15.05
C CYS A 243 6.28 -12.49 15.27
N PRO A 244 5.67 -11.31 15.07
CA PRO A 244 4.22 -11.17 15.04
C PRO A 244 3.64 -11.92 13.86
N VAL A 245 2.41 -12.43 14.01
CA VAL A 245 1.71 -13.19 12.96
C VAL A 245 0.42 -12.48 12.59
N ILE A 246 0.24 -12.22 11.29
CA ILE A 246 -0.97 -11.63 10.72
C ILE A 246 -1.81 -12.74 10.08
N ASP A 247 -3.09 -12.78 10.43
CA ASP A 247 -4.07 -13.63 9.74
C ASP A 247 -4.53 -12.92 8.47
N THR A 248 -4.28 -13.56 7.31
CA THR A 248 -4.58 -13.00 6.00
C THR A 248 -5.87 -13.57 5.38
N THR A 249 -6.63 -14.35 6.13
CA THR A 249 -7.79 -15.11 5.61
C THR A 249 -8.81 -14.21 4.90
N GLU A 250 -9.15 -13.07 5.52
CA GLU A 250 -10.18 -12.13 5.05
C GLU A 250 -9.60 -10.76 4.67
N LEU A 251 -8.27 -10.62 4.67
CA LEU A 251 -7.64 -9.34 4.38
C LEU A 251 -7.28 -9.20 2.90
N SER A 252 -7.44 -7.99 2.37
CA SER A 252 -6.86 -7.60 1.10
C SER A 252 -5.33 -7.49 1.19
N ILE A 253 -4.65 -7.42 0.05
CA ILE A 253 -3.19 -7.23 0.00
C ILE A 253 -2.83 -5.87 0.59
N GLU A 254 -3.60 -4.84 0.29
CA GLU A 254 -3.44 -3.47 0.77
C GLU A 254 -3.56 -3.37 2.30
N GLU A 255 -4.61 -3.98 2.86
CA GLU A 255 -4.82 -4.03 4.31
C GLU A 255 -3.71 -4.81 5.01
N THR A 256 -3.30 -5.94 4.42
CA THR A 256 -2.20 -6.74 4.95
C THR A 256 -0.90 -5.93 4.94
N ALA A 257 -0.59 -5.24 3.84
CA ALA A 257 0.60 -4.40 3.73
C ALA A 257 0.60 -3.27 4.77
N ALA A 258 -0.52 -2.58 4.96
CA ALA A 258 -0.65 -1.53 5.96
C ALA A 258 -0.40 -2.05 7.39
N ARG A 259 -0.90 -3.27 7.72
CA ARG A 259 -0.65 -3.91 9.01
C ARG A 259 0.80 -4.32 9.19
N VAL A 260 1.43 -4.89 8.13
CA VAL A 260 2.85 -5.28 8.13
C VAL A 260 3.74 -4.07 8.41
N ILE A 261 3.57 -2.99 7.65
CA ILE A 261 4.36 -1.76 7.80
C ILE A 261 4.22 -1.23 9.24
N ARG A 262 2.99 -1.06 9.72
CA ARG A 262 2.74 -0.58 11.09
C ARG A 262 3.44 -1.42 12.15
N LEU A 263 3.36 -2.76 12.04
CA LEU A 263 3.99 -3.67 13.01
C LEU A 263 5.51 -3.57 13.00
N VAL A 264 6.12 -3.49 11.82
CA VAL A 264 7.57 -3.34 11.68
C VAL A 264 8.04 -2.01 12.24
N GLU A 265 7.39 -0.90 11.89
CA GLU A 265 7.71 0.43 12.41
C GLU A 265 7.58 0.52 13.92
N GLN A 266 6.51 -0.02 14.51
CA GLN A 266 6.31 -0.04 15.96
C GLN A 266 7.42 -0.81 16.66
N ARG A 267 7.76 -2.00 16.20
CA ARG A 267 8.80 -2.83 16.82
C ARG A 267 10.18 -2.21 16.68
N GLN A 268 10.48 -1.56 15.57
CA GLN A 268 11.74 -0.84 15.37
C GLN A 268 11.84 0.37 16.31
N ALA A 269 10.75 1.12 16.50
CA ALA A 269 10.70 2.24 17.43
C ALA A 269 10.90 1.78 18.89
N GLU A 270 10.26 0.69 19.32
CA GLU A 270 10.41 0.09 20.64
C GLU A 270 11.86 -0.38 20.88
N ALA A 271 12.46 -1.06 19.89
CA ALA A 271 13.84 -1.51 19.96
C ALA A 271 14.83 -0.34 20.05
N ALA A 272 14.59 0.76 19.34
CA ALA A 272 15.40 1.96 19.38
C ALA A 272 15.33 2.63 20.78
N THR A 273 14.14 2.67 21.38
CA THR A 273 13.93 3.24 22.72
C THR A 273 14.63 2.42 23.80
N THR A 274 14.64 1.10 23.68
CA THR A 274 15.30 0.19 24.63
C THR A 274 16.83 0.25 24.54
N ARG A 275 17.37 0.60 23.36
CA ARG A 275 18.83 0.75 23.13
C ARG A 275 19.41 2.08 23.57
N SER A 276 18.59 3.10 23.91
CA SER A 276 19.10 4.37 24.47
C SER A 276 19.54 4.13 25.93
N PRO A 277 20.84 4.26 26.29
CA PRO A 277 21.26 4.12 27.66
C PRO A 277 20.63 5.24 28.48
N SER A 278 19.94 4.86 29.57
CA SER A 278 19.54 5.79 30.63
C SER A 278 20.74 6.65 31.02
N ARG A 279 20.65 7.95 30.78
CA ARG A 279 21.65 8.92 31.31
C ARG A 279 21.83 8.62 32.79
N PRO A 280 23.06 8.37 33.27
CA PRO A 280 23.26 8.20 34.71
C PRO A 280 22.84 9.51 35.38
N SER A 281 21.92 9.39 36.32
CA SER A 281 21.59 10.45 37.28
C SER A 281 22.86 10.91 37.97
N GLN A 282 23.27 12.15 37.74
CA GLN A 282 24.38 12.76 38.48
C GLN A 282 23.99 12.78 39.94
N PRO A 283 24.85 12.27 40.86
CA PRO A 283 24.60 12.44 42.27
C PRO A 283 24.81 13.91 42.64
N GLY A 284 23.86 14.46 43.37
CA GLY A 284 23.88 15.81 43.89
C GLY A 284 25.17 16.09 44.65
N GLY A 285 25.93 17.07 44.18
CA GLY A 285 27.05 17.65 44.85
C GLY A 285 26.63 18.98 45.47
N GLY A 286 26.88 19.07 46.79
CA GLY A 286 26.44 20.04 47.75
C GLY A 286 26.80 21.49 47.50
N ALA A 287 26.07 22.28 48.18
CA ALA A 287 26.26 23.72 48.36
C ALA A 287 27.64 24.11 48.83
N CYS A 288 28.22 25.14 48.25
CA CYS A 288 28.93 26.18 49.06
C CYS A 288 29.32 27.40 48.22
N GLY A 289 29.08 28.58 48.75
CA GLY A 289 29.95 29.74 48.48
C GLY A 289 29.35 30.88 47.66
N SER A 290 28.57 31.73 48.34
CA SER A 290 28.38 33.15 48.07
C SER A 290 29.65 33.88 47.64
N ARG A 291 29.64 34.66 46.58
CA ARG A 291 30.28 36.00 46.48
C ARG A 291 29.69 36.81 45.34
N SER A 292 29.13 37.93 45.76
CA SER A 292 28.74 39.07 44.95
C SER A 292 29.91 39.65 44.19
N TRP A 293 29.71 40.08 42.97
CA TRP A 293 30.40 41.28 42.42
C TRP A 293 29.50 41.89 41.33
N ALA A 294 29.13 43.10 41.63
CA ALA A 294 28.37 44.02 40.77
C ALA A 294 29.30 44.72 39.78
N SER A 295 28.67 45.29 38.79
CA SER A 295 29.08 46.45 38.00
C SER A 295 30.17 46.31 36.90
N ARG A 296 29.72 46.61 35.69
CA ARG A 296 30.04 47.73 34.80
C ARG A 296 29.54 47.38 33.40
N LEU A 297 28.51 48.06 32.95
CA LEU A 297 28.44 49.28 32.17
C LEU A 297 29.28 49.32 30.87
N SER A 298 28.54 49.42 29.87
CA SER A 298 28.56 50.44 28.77
C SER A 298 29.19 50.04 27.44
N SER A 299 28.37 50.21 26.47
CA SER A 299 28.55 51.04 25.22
C SER A 299 29.30 50.40 24.06
N SER A 300 28.71 50.29 23.00
CA SER A 300 28.60 51.12 21.73
C SER A 300 28.43 50.18 20.55
N MET A 301 27.39 50.36 19.79
CA MET A 301 27.25 51.16 18.55
C MET A 301 27.98 50.57 17.34
N SER A 302 27.10 50.30 16.35
CA SER A 302 27.26 50.55 14.92
C SER A 302 28.27 49.68 14.11
N CYS A 303 27.81 48.88 13.26
CA CYS A 303 27.54 49.11 11.83
C CYS A 303 26.69 47.97 11.27
#